data_fc2d51c735d0474248779058e63b4b4b
#
_entry.id   fc2d51c735d0474248779058e63b4b4b
#
_cell.length_a   1.000
_cell.length_b   1.000
_cell.length_c   1.000
_cell.angle_alpha   90.00
_cell.angle_beta   90.00
_cell.angle_gamma   90.00
#
_symmetry.space_group_name_H-M   'P 1'
#
loop_
_entity.id
_entity.type
_entity.pdbx_description
1 polymer ?
#
loop_
_entity_poly.entity_id
_entity_poly.type
_entity_poly.pdbx_seq_one_letter_code
_entity_poly.pdbx_strand_id
1 'polypeptide(L)'
;MRGRQGEPARARVTVDTNRFVSGLIGHGASHRLVRAWAGGGFVLVLSPSLLAEIAGVLRRPSIRDRYHVTEAQVRRLERRLERLGEVVPTLTELPAGLAVRDPKDRHVLATALGGGAHYLVTGDRDLLALKGKAARGDLKIVSVNELLDLLEIQ
;
A
#
# COMPACT_ATOMS: atom_id res chain seq x y z
N MET A 1 -5.66 13.22 -9.23
CA MET A 1 -5.23 13.92 -10.44
C MET A 1 -5.82 13.25 -11.66
N ARG A 2 -6.34 14.01 -12.56
CA ARG A 2 -6.81 13.45 -13.81
C ARG A 2 -5.64 13.12 -14.72
N GLY A 3 -5.69 11.99 -15.40
CA GLY A 3 -4.86 11.73 -16.54
C GLY A 3 -5.22 12.65 -17.71
N ARG A 4 -4.55 12.49 -18.83
CA ARG A 4 -4.90 13.20 -20.04
C ARG A 4 -6.32 12.86 -20.48
N GLN A 5 -6.96 13.82 -21.11
CA GLN A 5 -8.30 13.58 -21.64
C GLN A 5 -8.30 12.36 -22.56
N GLY A 6 -9.19 11.40 -22.29
CA GLY A 6 -9.27 10.13 -23.01
C GLY A 6 -8.45 8.99 -22.42
N GLU A 7 -7.59 9.25 -21.43
CA GLU A 7 -6.88 8.18 -20.73
C GLU A 7 -7.75 7.63 -19.60
N PRO A 8 -7.75 6.28 -19.39
CA PRO A 8 -8.43 5.73 -18.22
C PRO A 8 -7.77 6.22 -16.95
N ALA A 9 -8.57 6.46 -15.92
CA ALA A 9 -8.05 6.81 -14.61
C ALA A 9 -7.21 5.65 -14.08
N ARG A 10 -6.05 5.97 -13.48
CA ARG A 10 -5.20 4.96 -12.88
C ARG A 10 -5.87 4.36 -11.64
N ALA A 11 -5.64 3.06 -11.42
CA ALA A 11 -6.12 2.40 -10.22
C ALA A 11 -5.51 3.04 -8.97
N ARG A 12 -6.32 3.13 -7.93
CA ARG A 12 -5.91 3.63 -6.63
C ARG A 12 -5.68 2.44 -5.71
N VAL A 13 -4.49 2.32 -5.17
CA VAL A 13 -4.05 1.11 -4.48
C VAL A 13 -3.39 1.46 -3.15
N THR A 14 -3.81 0.80 -2.08
CA THR A 14 -3.08 0.81 -0.81
C THR A 14 -2.34 -0.51 -0.69
N VAL A 15 -1.07 -0.46 -0.32
CA VAL A 15 -0.23 -1.65 -0.15
C VAL A 15 0.16 -1.77 1.32
N ASP A 16 -0.07 -2.94 1.90
CA ASP A 16 0.32 -3.23 3.27
C ASP A 16 1.84 -3.08 3.43
N THR A 17 2.27 -2.58 4.57
CA THR A 17 3.68 -2.28 4.86
C THR A 17 4.62 -3.43 4.51
N ASN A 18 4.30 -4.65 4.94
CA ASN A 18 5.18 -5.80 4.71
C ASN A 18 5.35 -6.10 3.22
N ARG A 19 4.29 -5.96 2.44
CA ARG A 19 4.38 -6.17 0.97
C ARG A 19 5.17 -5.06 0.30
N PHE A 20 4.98 -3.83 0.73
CA PHE A 20 5.71 -2.69 0.19
C PHE A 20 7.20 -2.79 0.50
N VAL A 21 7.55 -3.05 1.76
CA VAL A 21 8.96 -3.20 2.18
C VAL A 21 9.61 -4.39 1.47
N SER A 22 8.92 -5.52 1.36
CA SER A 22 9.42 -6.67 0.59
C SER A 22 9.74 -6.30 -0.85
N GLY A 23 8.93 -5.43 -1.45
CA GLY A 23 9.15 -4.95 -2.80
C GLY A 23 10.32 -4.00 -2.95
N LEU A 24 10.66 -3.26 -1.88
CA LEU A 24 11.80 -2.34 -1.88
C LEU A 24 13.14 -3.07 -1.75
N ILE A 25 13.19 -4.10 -0.91
CA ILE A 25 14.45 -4.76 -0.53
C ILE A 25 14.64 -6.14 -1.15
N GLY A 26 13.61 -6.70 -1.77
CA GLY A 26 13.64 -8.06 -2.30
C GLY A 26 13.46 -8.10 -3.80
N HIS A 27 13.11 -9.28 -4.26
CA HIS A 27 12.87 -9.61 -5.67
C HIS A 27 11.48 -10.24 -5.82
N GLY A 28 11.07 -10.53 -7.04
CA GLY A 28 9.82 -11.23 -7.32
C GLY A 28 8.60 -10.31 -7.41
N ALA A 29 7.45 -10.84 -7.06
CA ALA A 29 6.16 -10.17 -7.29
C ALA A 29 6.03 -8.82 -6.58
N SER A 30 6.39 -8.74 -5.31
CA SER A 30 6.34 -7.48 -4.56
C SER A 30 7.26 -6.42 -5.16
N HIS A 31 8.43 -6.83 -5.65
CA HIS A 31 9.36 -5.91 -6.32
C HIS A 31 8.76 -5.38 -7.63
N ARG A 32 8.13 -6.23 -8.42
CA ARG A 32 7.45 -5.81 -9.64
C ARG A 32 6.33 -4.82 -9.34
N LEU A 33 5.61 -5.04 -8.24
CA LEU A 33 4.56 -4.13 -7.79
C LEU A 33 5.12 -2.74 -7.48
N VAL A 34 6.18 -2.66 -6.70
CA VAL A 34 6.82 -1.38 -6.34
C VAL A 34 7.38 -0.67 -7.57
N ARG A 35 7.99 -1.43 -8.48
CA ARG A 35 8.48 -0.85 -9.75
C ARG A 35 7.35 -0.29 -10.60
N ALA A 36 6.23 -0.99 -10.66
CA ALA A 36 5.05 -0.51 -11.40
C ALA A 36 4.55 0.82 -10.82
N TRP A 37 4.48 0.93 -9.48
CA TRP A 37 4.14 2.19 -8.84
C TRP A 37 5.12 3.29 -9.20
N ALA A 38 6.41 3.04 -9.07
CA ALA A 38 7.47 4.02 -9.36
C ALA A 38 7.41 4.51 -10.82
N GLY A 39 6.98 3.65 -11.74
CA GLY A 39 6.78 3.97 -13.15
C GLY A 39 5.43 4.59 -13.47
N GLY A 40 4.60 4.86 -12.48
CA GLY A 40 3.29 5.49 -12.67
C GLY A 40 2.16 4.55 -13.06
N GLY A 41 2.30 3.24 -12.84
CA GLY A 41 1.32 2.24 -13.21
C GLY A 41 0.04 2.27 -12.37
N PHE A 42 0.11 2.83 -11.17
CA PHE A 42 -1.06 3.05 -10.32
C PHE A 42 -0.77 4.17 -9.31
N VAL A 43 -1.82 4.67 -8.69
CA VAL A 43 -1.71 5.68 -7.63
C VAL A 43 -1.61 4.96 -6.28
N LEU A 44 -0.54 5.20 -5.54
CA LEU A 44 -0.37 4.63 -4.20
C LEU A 44 -1.08 5.53 -3.18
N VAL A 45 -2.08 4.97 -2.50
CA VAL A 45 -2.84 5.67 -1.47
C VAL A 45 -2.25 5.36 -0.11
N LEU A 46 -1.82 6.38 0.59
CA LEU A 46 -1.13 6.31 1.88
C LEU A 46 -1.84 7.15 2.93
N SER A 47 -1.53 6.88 4.18
CA SER A 47 -1.82 7.78 5.29
C SER A 47 -0.50 8.14 5.98
N PRO A 48 -0.47 9.20 6.81
CA PRO A 48 0.72 9.48 7.61
C PRO A 48 1.17 8.29 8.46
N SER A 49 0.22 7.53 9.01
CA SER A 49 0.51 6.32 9.79
C SER A 49 1.19 5.24 8.95
N LEU A 50 0.70 4.99 7.75
CA LEU A 50 1.26 3.98 6.86
C LEU A 50 2.66 4.38 6.39
N LEU A 51 2.85 5.65 6.03
CA LEU A 51 4.15 6.18 5.64
C LEU A 51 5.16 6.03 6.78
N ALA A 52 4.78 6.39 8.01
CA ALA A 52 5.63 6.26 9.19
C ALA A 52 5.97 4.80 9.49
N GLU A 53 5.03 3.89 9.28
CA GLU A 53 5.27 2.46 9.49
C GLU A 53 6.28 1.90 8.49
N ILE A 54 6.16 2.26 7.21
CA ILE A 54 7.12 1.86 6.18
C ILE A 54 8.52 2.33 6.55
N ALA A 55 8.68 3.60 6.88
CA ALA A 55 9.96 4.18 7.28
C ALA A 55 10.51 3.50 8.54
N GLY A 56 9.65 3.24 9.51
CA GLY A 56 10.02 2.58 10.76
C GLY A 56 10.52 1.15 10.56
N VAL A 57 9.90 0.39 9.68
CA VAL A 57 10.33 -0.98 9.37
C VAL A 57 11.72 -0.96 8.72
N LEU A 58 11.96 -0.03 7.81
CA LEU A 58 13.27 0.09 7.15
C LEU A 58 14.39 0.48 8.11
N ARG A 59 14.06 1.15 9.22
CA ARG A 59 15.02 1.53 10.26
C ARG A 59 15.27 0.45 11.29
N ARG A 60 14.50 -0.65 11.28
CA ARG A 60 14.74 -1.76 12.22
C ARG A 60 16.11 -2.39 11.95
N PRO A 61 16.90 -2.67 13.00
CA PRO A 61 18.25 -3.27 12.80
C PRO A 61 18.22 -4.54 11.96
N SER A 62 17.21 -5.39 12.10
CA SER A 62 17.08 -6.63 11.34
C SER A 62 16.94 -6.40 9.82
N ILE A 63 16.42 -5.24 9.44
CA ILE A 63 16.26 -4.85 8.02
C ILE A 63 17.41 -3.95 7.60
N ARG A 64 17.64 -2.88 8.36
CA ARG A 64 18.66 -1.89 8.07
C ARG A 64 20.04 -2.50 7.89
N ASP A 65 20.45 -3.36 8.81
CA ASP A 65 21.80 -3.94 8.80
C ASP A 65 21.93 -5.03 7.75
N ARG A 66 20.91 -5.85 7.58
CA ARG A 66 20.93 -6.94 6.59
C ARG A 66 20.97 -6.43 5.16
N TYR A 67 20.22 -5.36 4.86
CA TYR A 67 20.08 -4.84 3.50
C TYR A 67 20.85 -3.53 3.29
N HIS A 68 21.66 -3.13 4.26
CA HIS A 68 22.49 -1.92 4.20
C HIS A 68 21.67 -0.66 3.88
N VAL A 69 20.53 -0.53 4.52
CA VAL A 69 19.65 0.62 4.34
C VAL A 69 20.22 1.82 5.12
N THR A 70 20.48 2.91 4.40
CA THR A 70 21.00 4.13 5.03
C THR A 70 19.86 5.08 5.40
N GLU A 71 20.10 5.96 6.37
CA GLU A 71 19.13 6.98 6.76
C GLU A 71 18.80 7.91 5.57
N ALA A 72 19.80 8.22 4.74
CA ALA A 72 19.59 9.02 3.55
C ALA A 72 18.63 8.36 2.57
N GLN A 73 18.73 7.03 2.42
CA GLN A 73 17.80 6.27 1.56
C GLN A 73 16.38 6.29 2.11
N VAL A 74 16.21 6.15 3.42
CA VAL A 74 14.89 6.21 4.05
C VAL A 74 14.25 7.58 3.85
N ARG A 75 15.00 8.65 4.08
CA ARG A 75 14.50 10.02 3.88
C ARG A 75 14.14 10.30 2.43
N ARG A 76 14.93 9.80 1.50
CA ARG A 76 14.64 9.94 0.07
C ARG A 76 13.34 9.22 -0.29
N LEU A 77 13.14 8.04 0.26
CA LEU A 77 11.91 7.28 0.07
C LEU A 77 10.70 8.02 0.65
N GLU A 78 10.82 8.55 1.86
CA GLU A 78 9.74 9.33 2.48
C GLU A 78 9.32 10.49 1.57
N ARG A 79 10.28 11.25 1.06
CA ARG A 79 10.00 12.36 0.14
C ARG A 79 9.34 11.88 -1.15
N ARG A 80 9.79 10.74 -1.67
CA ARG A 80 9.22 10.17 -2.88
C ARG A 80 7.79 9.69 -2.66
N LEU A 81 7.52 9.06 -1.53
CA LEU A 81 6.18 8.63 -1.15
C LEU A 81 5.23 9.82 -1.03
N GLU A 82 5.67 10.90 -0.40
CA GLU A 82 4.87 12.12 -0.26
C GLU A 82 4.61 12.79 -1.62
N ARG A 83 5.58 12.79 -2.51
CA ARG A 83 5.48 13.45 -3.80
C ARG A 83 4.68 12.65 -4.82
N LEU A 84 4.92 11.34 -4.91
CA LEU A 84 4.31 10.47 -5.91
C LEU A 84 3.07 9.75 -5.41
N GLY A 85 2.99 9.51 -4.10
CA GLY A 85 1.83 8.89 -3.49
C GLY A 85 0.75 9.93 -3.21
N GLU A 86 -0.43 9.45 -2.89
CA GLU A 86 -1.52 10.30 -2.42
C GLU A 86 -1.70 10.06 -0.92
N VAL A 87 -1.29 11.02 -0.11
CA VAL A 87 -1.38 10.94 1.34
C VAL A 87 -2.73 11.48 1.79
N VAL A 88 -3.54 10.59 2.36
CA VAL A 88 -4.87 10.94 2.85
C VAL A 88 -4.89 10.96 4.38
N PRO A 89 -5.82 11.67 5.01
CA PRO A 89 -5.92 11.67 6.47
C PRO A 89 -6.18 10.25 7.00
N THR A 90 -5.61 9.93 8.16
CA THR A 90 -5.87 8.67 8.84
C THR A 90 -7.28 8.68 9.42
N LEU A 91 -8.09 7.70 9.08
CA LEU A 91 -9.39 7.50 9.72
C LEU A 91 -9.18 6.96 11.12
N THR A 92 -9.98 7.45 12.06
CA THR A 92 -9.94 7.02 13.45
C THR A 92 -10.81 5.78 13.70
N GLU A 93 -11.81 5.56 12.87
CA GLU A 93 -12.76 4.46 13.03
C GLU A 93 -13.05 3.78 11.70
N LEU A 94 -13.24 2.46 11.78
CA LEU A 94 -13.71 1.68 10.63
C LEU A 94 -15.23 1.72 10.56
N PRO A 95 -15.81 1.55 9.36
CA PRO A 95 -17.25 1.40 9.21
C PRO A 95 -17.79 0.24 10.06
N ALA A 96 -19.02 0.39 10.52
CA ALA A 96 -19.69 -0.65 11.32
C ALA A 96 -19.73 -1.98 10.55
N GLY A 97 -19.48 -3.07 11.26
CA GLY A 97 -19.46 -4.42 10.68
C GLY A 97 -18.09 -4.89 10.18
N LEU A 98 -17.08 -4.01 10.20
CA LEU A 98 -15.71 -4.40 9.89
C LEU A 98 -14.92 -4.54 11.20
N ALA A 99 -14.92 -5.76 11.76
CA ALA A 99 -14.16 -6.04 12.96
C ALA A 99 -12.77 -6.56 12.58
N VAL A 100 -11.75 -5.80 12.94
CA VAL A 100 -10.35 -6.16 12.74
C VAL A 100 -9.64 -6.05 14.09
N ARG A 101 -9.04 -7.15 14.53
CA ARG A 101 -8.42 -7.25 15.85
C ARG A 101 -7.11 -6.48 15.96
N ASP A 102 -6.24 -6.65 14.97
CA ASP A 102 -4.91 -6.09 15.01
C ASP A 102 -4.96 -4.60 14.64
N PRO A 103 -4.45 -3.71 15.52
CA PRO A 103 -4.39 -2.28 15.20
C PRO A 103 -3.64 -1.96 13.91
N LYS A 104 -2.63 -2.75 13.55
CA LYS A 104 -1.88 -2.58 12.30
C LYS A 104 -2.76 -2.81 11.09
N ASP A 105 -3.58 -3.86 11.13
CA ASP A 105 -4.51 -4.18 10.04
C ASP A 105 -5.60 -3.13 9.95
N ARG A 106 -6.05 -2.62 11.09
CA ARG A 106 -7.08 -1.58 11.13
C ARG A 106 -6.64 -0.30 10.44
N HIS A 107 -5.42 0.18 10.71
CA HIS A 107 -5.00 1.44 10.10
C HIS A 107 -4.76 1.31 8.59
N VAL A 108 -4.29 0.16 8.13
CA VAL A 108 -4.11 -0.10 6.69
C VAL A 108 -5.47 -0.11 5.99
N LEU A 109 -6.44 -0.82 6.56
CA LEU A 109 -7.79 -0.87 6.01
C LEU A 109 -8.45 0.51 6.04
N ALA A 110 -8.27 1.25 7.15
CA ALA A 110 -8.78 2.62 7.28
C ALA A 110 -8.17 3.56 6.23
N THR A 111 -6.89 3.40 5.92
CA THR A 111 -6.22 4.17 4.86
C THR A 111 -6.87 3.89 3.50
N ALA A 112 -7.05 2.63 3.16
CA ALA A 112 -7.64 2.23 1.89
C ALA A 112 -9.08 2.76 1.75
N LEU A 113 -9.89 2.60 2.78
CA LEU A 113 -11.28 3.07 2.76
C LEU A 113 -11.36 4.59 2.73
N GLY A 114 -10.58 5.26 3.58
CA GLY A 114 -10.58 6.72 3.67
C GLY A 114 -10.06 7.40 2.42
N GLY A 115 -9.16 6.76 1.71
CA GLY A 115 -8.58 7.27 0.47
C GLY A 115 -9.33 6.85 -0.78
N GLY A 116 -10.42 6.12 -0.65
CA GLY A 116 -11.17 5.64 -1.83
C GLY A 116 -10.33 4.71 -2.72
N ALA A 117 -9.52 3.86 -2.13
CA ALA A 117 -8.72 2.90 -2.88
C ALA A 117 -9.61 1.87 -3.57
N HIS A 118 -9.24 1.46 -4.76
CA HIS A 118 -9.90 0.36 -5.47
C HIS A 118 -9.41 -0.99 -4.95
N TYR A 119 -8.13 -1.04 -4.54
CA TYR A 119 -7.50 -2.27 -4.08
C TYR A 119 -6.70 -2.03 -2.82
N LEU A 120 -6.77 -2.99 -1.90
CA LEU A 120 -5.85 -3.12 -0.77
C LEU A 120 -5.05 -4.39 -0.98
N VAL A 121 -3.73 -4.24 -1.14
CA VAL A 121 -2.81 -5.37 -1.35
C VAL A 121 -2.22 -5.79 -0.02
N THR A 122 -2.39 -7.04 0.33
CA THR A 122 -1.88 -7.60 1.59
C THR A 122 -1.52 -9.06 1.44
N GLY A 123 -0.64 -9.55 2.31
CA GLY A 123 -0.40 -10.98 2.52
C GLY A 123 -0.95 -11.47 3.86
N ASP A 124 -1.58 -10.59 4.62
CA ASP A 124 -2.12 -10.91 5.92
C ASP A 124 -3.41 -11.71 5.80
N ARG A 125 -3.47 -12.87 6.48
CA ARG A 125 -4.62 -13.76 6.40
C ARG A 125 -5.90 -13.15 6.97
N ASP A 126 -5.77 -12.35 8.02
CA ASP A 126 -6.93 -11.73 8.66
C ASP A 126 -7.57 -10.69 7.74
N LEU A 127 -6.75 -9.92 7.03
CA LEU A 127 -7.25 -8.98 6.02
C LEU A 127 -7.82 -9.70 4.81
N LEU A 128 -7.13 -10.73 4.32
CA LEU A 128 -7.62 -11.51 3.18
C LEU A 128 -8.94 -12.23 3.50
N ALA A 129 -9.16 -12.60 4.76
CA ALA A 129 -10.43 -13.19 5.19
C ALA A 129 -11.62 -12.24 5.08
N LEU A 130 -11.35 -10.94 4.94
CA LEU A 130 -12.38 -9.92 4.75
C LEU A 130 -12.81 -9.76 3.28
N LYS A 131 -12.24 -10.54 2.36
CA LYS A 131 -12.65 -10.52 0.96
C LYS A 131 -14.17 -10.69 0.84
N GLY A 132 -14.80 -9.77 0.15
CA GLY A 132 -16.25 -9.77 0.00
C GLY A 132 -17.03 -9.13 1.15
N LYS A 133 -16.46 -9.06 2.35
CA LYS A 133 -17.11 -8.43 3.51
C LYS A 133 -16.75 -6.96 3.64
N ALA A 134 -15.54 -6.60 3.24
CA ALA A 134 -15.05 -5.22 3.27
C ALA A 134 -15.51 -4.41 2.06
N ALA A 135 -16.32 -4.98 1.22
CA ALA A 135 -16.82 -4.35 0.01
C ALA A 135 -17.89 -3.30 0.34
N ARG A 136 -17.45 -2.25 0.99
CA ARG A 136 -18.21 -1.00 1.01
C ARG A 136 -17.61 -0.12 -0.08
N GLY A 137 -18.40 0.19 -1.07
CA GLY A 137 -17.92 0.83 -2.27
C GLY A 137 -17.14 -0.17 -3.14
N ASP A 138 -16.08 0.30 -3.78
CA ASP A 138 -15.36 -0.47 -4.79
C ASP A 138 -14.10 -1.14 -4.28
N LEU A 139 -13.82 -1.09 -2.97
CA LEU A 139 -12.59 -1.66 -2.41
C LEU A 139 -12.57 -3.18 -2.49
N LYS A 140 -11.52 -3.72 -3.09
CA LYS A 140 -11.23 -5.16 -3.13
C LYS A 140 -9.92 -5.44 -2.43
N ILE A 141 -9.93 -6.42 -1.53
CA ILE A 141 -8.72 -6.87 -0.84
C ILE A 141 -8.11 -8.01 -1.67
N VAL A 142 -6.85 -7.85 -2.05
CA VAL A 142 -6.20 -8.75 -3.01
C VAL A 142 -4.77 -9.07 -2.56
N SER A 143 -4.24 -10.17 -3.07
CA SER A 143 -2.82 -10.48 -2.94
C SER A 143 -2.00 -9.69 -3.98
N VAL A 144 -0.67 -9.72 -3.83
CA VAL A 144 0.23 -9.10 -4.81
C VAL A 144 0.00 -9.70 -6.20
N ASN A 145 -0.03 -11.02 -6.30
CA ASN A 145 -0.20 -11.69 -7.59
C ASN A 145 -1.55 -11.36 -8.24
N GLU A 146 -2.61 -11.30 -7.44
CA GLU A 146 -3.92 -10.90 -7.93
C GLU A 146 -3.89 -9.48 -8.51
N LEU A 147 -3.23 -8.54 -7.83
CA LEU A 147 -3.14 -7.17 -8.33
C LEU A 147 -2.34 -7.09 -9.62
N LEU A 148 -1.20 -7.77 -9.68
CA LEU A 148 -0.39 -7.80 -10.91
C LEU A 148 -1.20 -8.29 -12.10
N ASP A 149 -2.00 -9.33 -11.90
CA ASP A 149 -2.89 -9.85 -12.95
C ASP A 149 -3.98 -8.83 -13.31
N LEU A 150 -4.62 -8.24 -12.32
CA LEU A 150 -5.71 -7.27 -12.54
C LEU A 150 -5.24 -6.03 -13.30
N LEU A 151 -4.01 -5.57 -13.04
CA LEU A 151 -3.45 -4.40 -13.69
C LEU A 151 -2.59 -4.76 -14.91
N GLU A 152 -2.53 -6.05 -15.28
CA GLU A 152 -1.74 -6.54 -16.40
C GLU A 152 -0.26 -6.15 -16.31
N ILE A 153 0.29 -6.23 -15.09
CA ILE A 153 1.71 -5.93 -14.82
C ILE A 153 2.53 -7.20 -15.01
N GLN A 154 3.58 -7.08 -15.81
CA GLN A 154 4.49 -8.21 -16.09
C GLN A 154 5.74 -8.21 -15.23
#